data_a9653f5a4f3cfc3b4c207b4c3205a6c3
#
_entry.id   a9653f5a4f3cfc3b4c207b4c3205a6c3
#
_cell.length_a   1.000
_cell.length_b   1.000
_cell.length_c   1.000
_cell.angle_alpha   90.00
_cell.angle_beta   90.00
_cell.angle_gamma   90.00
#
_symmetry.space_group_name_H-M   'P 1'
#
loop_
_entity.id
_entity.type
_entity.pdbx_description
1 polymer ?
#
loop_
_entity_poly.entity_id
_entity_poly.type
_entity_poly.pdbx_seq_one_letter_code
_entity_poly.pdbx_strand_id
1 'polypeptide(L)'
;MAVLLLAEINDGELAMDATAKAVTASTALGDVVVLAAGATCAAAAAEAATIAGVSKVLCAEDAVYGKRLAEPVADLIVSLAGDYEHIVAPATTDAKNVMPRVAALLDAMVISDATAVVDANTFERPIYAGNAIQTVKSGDGKKVITFRTSTFDAAATGGSVSVENIAAAADPALSSWVEDKVAASDRPELTSAGVVVSGGRGVGSEDDFALIEKLADKLGAAVGASRAAVDSGYAPNDWQVGQTGKVVAPDLYVAVGISGAIQHLAGMKDSKVIVAINKDEEAPIFQVADYGLVADLFDAVPEMIEKL
;
A
#
# COMPACT_ATOMS: atom_id res chain seq x y z
N MET A 1 21.23 7.83 14.32
CA MET A 1 21.11 6.52 13.66
C MET A 1 20.53 6.76 12.28
N ALA A 2 20.98 6.06 11.26
CA ALA A 2 20.49 6.26 9.90
C ALA A 2 19.50 5.16 9.52
N VAL A 3 18.47 5.53 8.77
CA VAL A 3 17.40 4.67 8.27
C VAL A 3 17.53 4.60 6.76
N LEU A 4 17.53 3.40 6.17
CA LEU A 4 17.42 3.20 4.73
C LEU A 4 15.96 2.90 4.38
N LEU A 5 15.31 3.78 3.65
CA LEU A 5 13.94 3.62 3.19
C LEU A 5 13.92 3.27 1.70
N LEU A 6 13.43 2.07 1.37
CA LEU A 6 13.16 1.69 -0.01
C LEU A 6 11.91 2.45 -0.51
N ALA A 7 12.09 3.32 -1.49
CA ALA A 7 10.97 3.98 -2.16
C ALA A 7 10.23 3.01 -3.09
N GLU A 8 8.92 3.17 -3.21
CA GLU A 8 8.16 2.49 -4.25
C GLU A 8 8.18 3.31 -5.54
N ILE A 9 8.61 2.65 -6.62
CA ILE A 9 8.71 3.26 -7.95
C ILE A 9 7.99 2.35 -8.93
N ASN A 10 7.00 2.89 -9.63
CA ASN A 10 6.20 2.19 -10.62
C ASN A 10 6.47 2.80 -11.98
N ASP A 11 7.04 2.03 -12.92
CA ASP A 11 7.38 2.46 -14.29
C ASP A 11 8.17 3.79 -14.35
N GLY A 12 9.07 4.01 -13.38
CA GLY A 12 9.92 5.20 -13.28
C GLY A 12 9.32 6.37 -12.49
N GLU A 13 8.07 6.27 -12.06
CA GLU A 13 7.37 7.27 -11.25
C GLU A 13 7.39 6.91 -9.76
N LEU A 14 7.57 7.92 -8.90
CA LEU A 14 7.52 7.72 -7.45
C LEU A 14 6.08 7.52 -6.97
N ALA A 15 5.81 6.46 -6.23
CA ALA A 15 4.60 6.36 -5.43
C ALA A 15 4.69 7.34 -4.25
N MET A 16 4.45 8.63 -4.55
CA MET A 16 4.71 9.76 -3.65
C MET A 16 4.00 9.60 -2.31
N ASP A 17 2.70 9.27 -2.32
CA ASP A 17 1.91 9.16 -1.09
C ASP A 17 2.45 8.06 -0.16
N ALA A 18 2.69 6.86 -0.70
CA ALA A 18 3.19 5.73 0.07
C ALA A 18 4.60 6.01 0.63
N THR A 19 5.47 6.61 -0.19
CA THR A 19 6.84 6.96 0.21
C THR A 19 6.83 8.06 1.28
N ALA A 20 6.03 9.12 1.12
CA ALA A 20 5.95 10.22 2.08
C ALA A 20 5.41 9.76 3.45
N LYS A 21 4.42 8.87 3.47
CA LYS A 21 3.90 8.24 4.70
C LYS A 21 4.95 7.37 5.40
N ALA A 22 5.72 6.60 4.63
CA ALA A 22 6.83 5.82 5.18
C ALA A 22 7.98 6.71 5.69
N VAL A 23 8.22 7.87 5.07
CA VAL A 23 9.16 8.88 5.60
C VAL A 23 8.69 9.37 6.96
N THR A 24 7.42 9.76 7.10
CA THR A 24 6.85 10.19 8.40
C THR A 24 7.09 9.14 9.49
N ALA A 25 6.75 7.88 9.21
CA ALA A 25 6.98 6.78 10.15
C ALA A 25 8.45 6.62 10.54
N SER A 26 9.35 6.84 9.58
CA SER A 26 10.79 6.62 9.73
C SER A 26 11.52 7.71 10.51
N THR A 27 10.99 8.94 10.53
CA THR A 27 11.65 10.10 11.22
C THR A 27 11.84 9.87 12.71
N ALA A 28 10.99 9.05 13.34
CA ALA A 28 11.15 8.65 14.74
C ALA A 28 12.36 7.74 14.99
N LEU A 29 12.95 7.15 13.96
CA LEU A 29 14.07 6.21 14.03
C LEU A 29 15.43 6.86 13.75
N GLY A 30 15.46 8.04 13.12
CA GLY A 30 16.68 8.77 12.82
C GLY A 30 16.68 9.46 11.46
N ASP A 31 17.86 9.73 10.91
CA ASP A 31 18.04 10.38 9.62
C ASP A 31 17.59 9.43 8.49
N VAL A 32 16.61 9.86 7.68
CA VAL A 32 16.03 9.03 6.63
C VAL A 32 16.79 9.22 5.32
N VAL A 33 17.41 8.16 4.85
CA VAL A 33 18.00 8.07 3.51
C VAL A 33 17.05 7.25 2.62
N VAL A 34 16.58 7.85 1.54
CA VAL A 34 15.67 7.17 0.59
C VAL A 34 16.48 6.47 -0.48
N LEU A 35 16.20 5.21 -0.74
CA LEU A 35 16.72 4.43 -1.85
C LEU A 35 15.69 4.37 -2.98
N ALA A 36 16.01 4.99 -4.10
CA ALA A 36 15.28 4.90 -5.35
C ALA A 36 16.02 3.91 -6.27
N ALA A 37 15.35 2.82 -6.67
CA ALA A 37 15.91 1.81 -7.57
C ALA A 37 14.91 1.51 -8.70
N GLY A 38 15.36 1.59 -9.95
CA GLY A 38 14.53 1.38 -11.13
C GLY A 38 15.34 1.34 -12.42
N ALA A 39 14.72 0.93 -13.54
CA ALA A 39 15.39 1.03 -14.86
C ALA A 39 15.63 2.48 -15.24
N THR A 40 14.68 3.35 -14.89
CA THR A 40 14.77 4.81 -14.96
C THR A 40 14.18 5.34 -13.65
N CYS A 41 14.96 5.95 -12.79
CA CYS A 41 14.49 6.42 -11.50
C CYS A 41 15.02 7.81 -11.09
N ALA A 42 15.72 8.49 -11.98
CA ALA A 42 16.28 9.82 -11.66
C ALA A 42 15.18 10.86 -11.35
N ALA A 43 14.04 10.83 -12.07
CA ALA A 43 12.90 11.71 -11.78
C ALA A 43 12.28 11.39 -10.43
N ALA A 44 12.00 10.11 -10.15
CA ALA A 44 11.48 9.64 -8.87
C ALA A 44 12.42 9.98 -7.69
N ALA A 45 13.73 9.87 -7.89
CA ALA A 45 14.73 10.26 -6.88
C ALA A 45 14.72 11.78 -6.62
N ALA A 46 14.55 12.59 -7.68
CA ALA A 46 14.43 14.04 -7.54
C ALA A 46 13.14 14.43 -6.79
N GLU A 47 12.04 13.75 -7.05
CA GLU A 47 10.78 13.93 -6.30
C GLU A 47 10.94 13.52 -4.84
N ALA A 48 11.53 12.36 -4.55
CA ALA A 48 11.79 11.90 -3.20
C ALA A 48 12.67 12.88 -2.40
N ALA A 49 13.60 13.58 -3.08
CA ALA A 49 14.43 14.61 -2.47
C ALA A 49 13.65 15.84 -2.00
N THR A 50 12.39 16.02 -2.44
CA THR A 50 11.52 17.11 -1.99
C THR A 50 10.74 16.79 -0.72
N ILE A 51 10.70 15.53 -0.27
CA ILE A 51 9.92 15.10 0.89
C ILE A 51 10.59 15.59 2.18
N ALA A 52 9.83 16.27 3.02
CA ALA A 52 10.31 16.76 4.31
C ALA A 52 10.67 15.56 5.23
N GLY A 53 11.81 15.67 5.91
CA GLY A 53 12.34 14.59 6.77
C GLY A 53 13.32 13.64 6.06
N VAL A 54 13.43 13.72 4.73
CA VAL A 54 14.49 13.03 3.98
C VAL A 54 15.80 13.80 4.18
N SER A 55 16.88 13.09 4.48
CA SER A 55 18.22 13.65 4.64
C SER A 55 19.08 13.53 3.37
N LYS A 56 18.83 12.51 2.56
CA LYS A 56 19.57 12.19 1.34
C LYS A 56 18.79 11.19 0.50
N VAL A 57 19.00 11.17 -0.81
CA VAL A 57 18.48 10.14 -1.71
C VAL A 57 19.63 9.40 -2.40
N LEU A 58 19.57 8.08 -2.41
CA LEU A 58 20.42 7.20 -3.21
C LEU A 58 19.63 6.77 -4.45
N CYS A 59 20.19 6.96 -5.63
CA CYS A 59 19.58 6.58 -6.91
C CYS A 59 20.39 5.47 -7.56
N ALA A 60 19.79 4.29 -7.69
CA ALA A 60 20.34 3.13 -8.39
C ALA A 60 19.57 2.90 -9.68
N GLU A 61 20.07 3.47 -10.77
CA GLU A 61 19.44 3.35 -12.09
C GLU A 61 20.12 2.25 -12.90
N ASP A 62 19.40 1.15 -13.11
CA ASP A 62 19.85 0.02 -13.92
C ASP A 62 18.66 -0.81 -14.40
N ALA A 63 18.76 -1.38 -15.60
CA ALA A 63 17.73 -2.25 -16.20
C ALA A 63 17.33 -3.44 -15.30
N VAL A 64 18.25 -3.93 -14.46
CA VAL A 64 18.02 -5.04 -13.53
C VAL A 64 16.87 -4.75 -12.54
N TYR A 65 16.62 -3.49 -12.24
CA TYR A 65 15.55 -3.06 -11.31
C TYR A 65 14.23 -2.74 -12.01
N GLY A 66 14.18 -2.81 -13.35
CA GLY A 66 13.03 -2.34 -14.14
C GLY A 66 11.72 -3.09 -13.88
N LYS A 67 11.80 -4.34 -13.43
CA LYS A 67 10.62 -5.15 -13.09
C LYS A 67 10.52 -5.44 -11.58
N ARG A 68 11.36 -4.78 -10.80
CA ARG A 68 11.36 -4.83 -9.33
C ARG A 68 11.34 -6.25 -8.76
N LEU A 69 12.04 -7.17 -9.44
CA LEU A 69 12.22 -8.52 -8.92
C LEU A 69 12.88 -8.45 -7.53
N ALA A 70 12.41 -9.29 -6.61
CA ALA A 70 12.83 -9.20 -5.22
C ALA A 70 14.32 -9.48 -5.03
N GLU A 71 14.89 -10.35 -5.86
CA GLU A 71 16.26 -10.80 -5.71
C GLU A 71 17.27 -9.68 -5.95
N PRO A 72 17.28 -8.98 -7.10
CA PRO A 72 18.26 -7.93 -7.33
C PRO A 72 18.03 -6.71 -6.41
N VAL A 73 16.77 -6.37 -6.08
CA VAL A 73 16.47 -5.26 -5.15
C VAL A 73 16.95 -5.58 -3.74
N ALA A 74 16.72 -6.82 -3.27
CA ALA A 74 17.20 -7.25 -1.95
C ALA A 74 18.73 -7.25 -1.87
N ASP A 75 19.42 -7.73 -2.90
CA ASP A 75 20.88 -7.75 -2.94
C ASP A 75 21.47 -6.33 -2.92
N LEU A 76 20.83 -5.35 -3.60
CA LEU A 76 21.19 -3.94 -3.50
C LEU A 76 21.05 -3.43 -2.05
N ILE A 77 19.90 -3.67 -1.42
CA ILE A 77 19.64 -3.23 -0.04
C ILE A 77 20.67 -3.85 0.92
N VAL A 78 20.94 -5.14 0.79
CA VAL A 78 21.91 -5.85 1.63
C VAL A 78 23.32 -5.29 1.47
N SER A 79 23.71 -4.89 0.25
CA SER A 79 25.02 -4.28 -0.01
C SER A 79 25.19 -2.93 0.71
N LEU A 80 24.10 -2.23 0.95
CA LEU A 80 24.07 -0.93 1.64
C LEU A 80 23.84 -1.06 3.16
N ALA A 81 23.34 -2.20 3.63
CA ALA A 81 22.85 -2.39 4.99
C ALA A 81 23.89 -2.14 6.09
N GLY A 82 25.19 -2.16 5.76
CA GLY A 82 26.28 -1.90 6.70
C GLY A 82 26.11 -0.58 7.48
N ASP A 83 25.66 0.45 6.78
CA ASP A 83 25.60 1.83 7.30
C ASP A 83 24.28 2.17 8.01
N TYR A 84 23.30 1.26 8.02
CA TYR A 84 21.96 1.51 8.54
C TYR A 84 21.56 0.50 9.62
N GLU A 85 20.91 0.98 10.69
CA GLU A 85 20.32 0.11 11.71
C GLU A 85 18.90 -0.32 11.36
N HIS A 86 18.17 0.56 10.67
CA HIS A 86 16.79 0.34 10.24
C HIS A 86 16.71 0.32 8.73
N ILE A 87 16.12 -0.72 8.18
CA ILE A 87 15.84 -0.89 6.76
C ILE A 87 14.33 -0.99 6.62
N VAL A 88 13.73 -0.01 5.97
CA VAL A 88 12.29 0.17 6.02
C VAL A 88 11.70 0.34 4.61
N ALA A 89 10.39 0.08 4.49
CA ALA A 89 9.64 0.33 3.27
C ALA A 89 8.15 0.56 3.59
N PRO A 90 7.37 1.20 2.71
CA PRO A 90 5.91 1.17 2.81
C PRO A 90 5.39 -0.26 2.65
N ALA A 91 4.35 -0.66 3.39
CA ALA A 91 3.81 -2.03 3.38
C ALA A 91 2.94 -2.32 2.14
N THR A 92 3.49 -2.06 0.96
CA THR A 92 2.88 -2.35 -0.34
C THR A 92 3.18 -3.77 -0.80
N THR A 93 2.56 -4.20 -1.89
CA THR A 93 2.81 -5.54 -2.47
C THR A 93 4.27 -5.71 -2.89
N ASP A 94 4.89 -4.66 -3.41
CA ASP A 94 6.30 -4.65 -3.80
C ASP A 94 7.22 -4.88 -2.59
N ALA A 95 7.10 -4.05 -1.57
CA ALA A 95 7.93 -4.19 -0.37
C ALA A 95 7.65 -5.49 0.41
N LYS A 96 6.41 -5.99 0.41
CA LYS A 96 6.08 -7.29 1.01
C LYS A 96 6.74 -8.47 0.29
N ASN A 97 7.14 -8.30 -0.97
CA ASN A 97 7.93 -9.28 -1.72
C ASN A 97 9.44 -9.14 -1.42
N VAL A 98 9.96 -7.91 -1.34
CA VAL A 98 11.39 -7.62 -1.19
C VAL A 98 11.87 -7.78 0.26
N MET A 99 11.18 -7.15 1.22
CA MET A 99 11.69 -6.99 2.59
C MET A 99 11.87 -8.29 3.37
N PRO A 100 11.03 -9.33 3.22
CA PRO A 100 11.27 -10.63 3.87
C PRO A 100 12.56 -11.29 3.38
N ARG A 101 12.92 -11.11 2.11
CA ARG A 101 14.18 -11.61 1.55
C ARG A 101 15.37 -10.83 2.12
N VAL A 102 15.27 -9.50 2.22
CA VAL A 102 16.30 -8.68 2.87
C VAL A 102 16.53 -9.14 4.31
N ALA A 103 15.45 -9.35 5.08
CA ALA A 103 15.52 -9.82 6.45
C ALA A 103 16.23 -11.18 6.56
N ALA A 104 15.87 -12.13 5.69
CA ALA A 104 16.49 -13.45 5.67
C ALA A 104 17.99 -13.40 5.32
N LEU A 105 18.40 -12.54 4.38
CA LEU A 105 19.79 -12.37 4.00
C LEU A 105 20.64 -11.69 5.09
N LEU A 106 20.00 -10.89 5.95
CA LEU A 106 20.64 -10.20 7.08
C LEU A 106 20.54 -10.99 8.40
N ASP A 107 19.97 -12.20 8.37
CA ASP A 107 19.70 -13.03 9.57
C ASP A 107 18.90 -12.24 10.63
N ALA A 108 17.88 -11.53 10.19
CA ALA A 108 17.00 -10.71 11.02
C ALA A 108 15.52 -11.09 10.80
N MET A 109 14.67 -10.75 11.78
CA MET A 109 13.23 -10.90 11.65
C MET A 109 12.61 -9.70 10.96
N VAL A 110 11.68 -9.92 10.02
CA VAL A 110 10.89 -8.84 9.44
C VAL A 110 9.75 -8.43 10.39
N ILE A 111 9.65 -7.14 10.68
CA ILE A 111 8.51 -6.55 11.39
C ILE A 111 7.57 -6.01 10.31
N SER A 112 6.57 -6.82 9.95
CA SER A 112 5.67 -6.49 8.86
C SER A 112 4.48 -5.66 9.33
N ASP A 113 4.10 -4.67 8.51
CA ASP A 113 2.85 -3.92 8.62
C ASP A 113 2.76 -3.12 9.94
N ALA A 114 3.89 -2.51 10.37
CA ALA A 114 3.95 -1.72 11.58
C ALA A 114 3.05 -0.47 11.48
N THR A 115 2.28 -0.22 12.54
CA THR A 115 1.34 0.90 12.65
C THR A 115 1.83 2.00 13.58
N ALA A 116 2.84 1.72 14.41
CA ALA A 116 3.47 2.72 15.27
C ALA A 116 4.93 2.36 15.56
N VAL A 117 5.73 3.39 15.79
CA VAL A 117 7.10 3.32 16.32
C VAL A 117 7.03 3.77 17.78
N VAL A 118 7.28 2.86 18.72
CA VAL A 118 7.30 3.16 20.16
C VAL A 118 8.69 3.68 20.57
N ASP A 119 9.71 2.97 20.13
CA ASP A 119 11.13 3.36 20.24
C ASP A 119 11.96 2.70 19.12
N ALA A 120 13.28 2.89 19.12
CA ALA A 120 14.17 2.37 18.09
C ALA A 120 14.14 0.83 17.92
N ASN A 121 13.61 0.10 18.88
CA ASN A 121 13.57 -1.37 18.87
C ASN A 121 12.15 -1.93 19.06
N THR A 122 11.16 -1.07 19.32
CA THR A 122 9.80 -1.48 19.72
C THR A 122 8.78 -0.86 18.79
N PHE A 123 7.89 -1.70 18.25
CA PHE A 123 6.92 -1.36 17.23
C PHE A 123 5.55 -1.95 17.56
N GLU A 124 4.49 -1.33 17.08
CA GLU A 124 3.15 -1.91 17.12
C GLU A 124 2.74 -2.39 15.75
N ARG A 125 2.05 -3.53 15.70
CA ARG A 125 1.52 -4.12 14.47
C ARG A 125 0.20 -4.82 14.70
N PRO A 126 -0.70 -4.84 13.72
CA PRO A 126 -1.95 -5.58 13.83
C PRO A 126 -1.72 -7.07 13.64
N ILE A 127 -2.45 -7.86 14.40
CA ILE A 127 -2.56 -9.31 14.29
C ILE A 127 -4.04 -9.72 14.29
N TYR A 128 -4.36 -10.98 13.95
CA TYR A 128 -5.73 -11.46 13.84
C TYR A 128 -6.61 -10.57 12.94
N ALA A 129 -6.12 -10.27 11.72
CA ALA A 129 -6.81 -9.39 10.77
C ALA A 129 -7.11 -7.98 11.33
N GLY A 130 -6.26 -7.49 12.23
CA GLY A 130 -6.40 -6.16 12.82
C GLY A 130 -7.32 -6.10 14.05
N ASN A 131 -7.80 -7.24 14.56
CA ASN A 131 -8.60 -7.26 15.78
C ASN A 131 -7.78 -7.10 17.07
N ALA A 132 -6.46 -7.25 16.97
CA ALA A 132 -5.55 -7.01 18.08
C ALA A 132 -4.31 -6.26 17.57
N ILE A 133 -3.77 -5.39 18.40
CA ILE A 133 -2.48 -4.73 18.19
C ILE A 133 -1.45 -5.40 19.09
N GLN A 134 -0.38 -5.87 18.48
CA GLN A 134 0.74 -6.48 19.18
C GLN A 134 1.91 -5.49 19.24
N THR A 135 2.43 -5.25 20.44
CA THR A 135 3.71 -4.57 20.62
C THR A 135 4.84 -5.60 20.52
N VAL A 136 5.75 -5.41 19.58
CA VAL A 136 6.91 -6.27 19.35
C VAL A 136 8.20 -5.52 19.62
N LYS A 137 9.15 -6.18 20.28
CA LYS A 137 10.50 -5.66 20.50
C LYS A 137 11.51 -6.56 19.79
N SER A 138 12.29 -5.99 18.87
CA SER A 138 13.36 -6.72 18.18
C SER A 138 14.67 -6.59 18.95
N GLY A 139 15.35 -7.73 19.14
CA GLY A 139 16.71 -7.80 19.64
C GLY A 139 17.78 -7.86 18.54
N ASP A 140 17.37 -7.86 17.27
CA ASP A 140 18.28 -7.99 16.13
C ASP A 140 19.17 -6.77 15.97
N GLY A 141 20.38 -6.95 15.45
CA GLY A 141 21.30 -5.84 15.16
C GLY A 141 20.80 -4.90 14.06
N LYS A 142 20.05 -5.44 13.11
CA LYS A 142 19.37 -4.71 12.04
C LYS A 142 17.85 -4.92 12.18
N LYS A 143 17.04 -3.90 11.97
CA LYS A 143 15.58 -3.98 11.98
C LYS A 143 15.08 -3.83 10.57
N VAL A 144 14.37 -4.83 10.08
CA VAL A 144 13.74 -4.80 8.75
C VAL A 144 12.23 -4.64 8.94
N ILE A 145 11.66 -3.54 8.44
CA ILE A 145 10.30 -3.13 8.82
C ILE A 145 9.53 -2.72 7.57
N THR A 146 8.26 -3.09 7.49
CA THR A 146 7.32 -2.45 6.57
C THR A 146 6.29 -1.66 7.35
N PHE A 147 6.03 -0.40 6.93
CA PHE A 147 5.06 0.49 7.59
C PHE A 147 3.71 0.46 6.88
N ARG A 148 2.64 0.32 7.65
CA ARG A 148 1.26 0.42 7.14
C ARG A 148 0.96 1.88 6.80
N THR A 149 0.95 2.21 5.53
CA THR A 149 0.80 3.60 5.06
C THR A 149 -0.53 4.24 5.46
N SER A 150 -1.58 3.46 5.67
CA SER A 150 -2.90 3.95 6.10
C SER A 150 -2.91 4.55 7.53
N THR A 151 -1.87 4.32 8.34
CA THR A 151 -1.81 4.79 9.74
C THR A 151 -0.88 5.99 9.94
N PHE A 152 -0.26 6.49 8.88
CA PHE A 152 0.65 7.63 8.94
C PHE A 152 0.22 8.73 7.97
N ASP A 153 0.34 9.98 8.38
CA ASP A 153 0.15 11.10 7.48
C ASP A 153 1.33 11.23 6.51
N ALA A 154 1.06 11.70 5.30
CA ALA A 154 2.11 11.96 4.34
C ALA A 154 2.98 13.15 4.78
N ALA A 155 4.30 13.00 4.72
CA ALA A 155 5.21 14.10 4.94
C ALA A 155 5.01 15.18 3.87
N ALA A 156 5.12 16.46 4.27
CA ALA A 156 5.00 17.57 3.35
C ALA A 156 6.12 17.55 2.29
N THR A 157 5.86 18.16 1.14
CA THR A 157 6.86 18.41 0.10
C THR A 157 7.42 19.82 0.20
N GLY A 158 8.51 20.11 -0.52
CA GLY A 158 9.16 21.41 -0.55
C GLY A 158 10.57 21.42 0.04
N GLY A 159 11.07 20.26 0.48
CA GLY A 159 12.47 20.05 0.81
C GLY A 159 13.36 20.06 -0.45
N SER A 160 14.67 20.05 -0.23
CA SER A 160 15.65 19.85 -1.31
C SER A 160 16.90 19.24 -0.68
N VAL A 161 17.13 17.97 -0.93
CA VAL A 161 18.32 17.26 -0.47
C VAL A 161 19.11 16.72 -1.65
N SER A 162 20.35 16.29 -1.40
CA SER A 162 21.22 15.76 -2.45
C SER A 162 20.72 14.37 -2.91
N VAL A 163 20.76 14.16 -4.22
CA VAL A 163 20.62 12.85 -4.87
C VAL A 163 22.03 12.35 -5.21
N GLU A 164 22.37 11.16 -4.74
CA GLU A 164 23.64 10.50 -5.04
C GLU A 164 23.38 9.28 -5.91
N ASN A 165 23.99 9.22 -7.09
CA ASN A 165 23.95 8.06 -7.94
C ASN A 165 24.87 6.96 -7.38
N ILE A 166 24.34 5.77 -7.22
CA ILE A 166 25.09 4.60 -6.74
C ILE A 166 25.09 3.49 -7.82
N ALA A 167 26.09 2.64 -7.75
CA ALA A 167 26.17 1.49 -8.65
C ALA A 167 25.09 0.45 -8.33
N ALA A 168 24.61 -0.22 -9.38
CA ALA A 168 23.74 -1.37 -9.22
C ALA A 168 24.47 -2.55 -8.57
N ALA A 169 23.76 -3.37 -7.79
CA ALA A 169 24.25 -4.69 -7.40
C ALA A 169 24.21 -5.64 -8.61
N ALA A 170 25.01 -6.71 -8.56
CA ALA A 170 24.98 -7.71 -9.60
C ALA A 170 23.64 -8.44 -9.62
N ASP A 171 23.11 -8.74 -10.81
CA ASP A 171 21.91 -9.55 -10.96
C ASP A 171 22.22 -11.00 -10.53
N PRO A 172 21.56 -11.56 -9.49
CA PRO A 172 21.74 -12.94 -9.09
C PRO A 172 21.11 -13.95 -10.07
N ALA A 173 20.33 -13.48 -11.05
CA ALA A 173 19.69 -14.27 -12.11
C ALA A 173 18.89 -15.50 -11.58
N LEU A 174 18.22 -15.35 -10.43
CA LEU A 174 17.44 -16.42 -9.80
C LEU A 174 16.01 -16.50 -10.30
N SER A 175 15.48 -15.37 -10.77
CA SER A 175 14.14 -15.25 -11.37
C SER A 175 14.19 -14.40 -12.61
N SER A 176 13.16 -14.48 -13.44
CA SER A 176 13.00 -13.64 -14.62
C SER A 176 11.56 -13.19 -14.76
N TRP A 177 11.38 -11.93 -15.17
CA TRP A 177 10.07 -11.42 -15.51
C TRP A 177 9.58 -12.04 -16.83
N VAL A 178 8.28 -12.37 -16.88
CA VAL A 178 7.64 -12.94 -18.06
C VAL A 178 6.65 -11.95 -18.67
N GLU A 179 5.65 -11.54 -17.89
CA GLU A 179 4.63 -10.60 -18.33
C GLU A 179 3.95 -9.93 -17.13
N ASP A 180 3.38 -8.74 -17.35
CA ASP A 180 2.47 -8.06 -16.41
C ASP A 180 1.02 -8.25 -16.91
N LYS A 181 0.11 -8.59 -16.01
CA LYS A 181 -1.34 -8.68 -16.25
C LYS A 181 -2.05 -7.70 -15.33
N VAL A 182 -2.00 -6.42 -15.69
CA VAL A 182 -2.60 -5.32 -14.94
C VAL A 182 -3.77 -4.76 -15.74
N ALA A 183 -4.90 -4.49 -15.07
CA ALA A 183 -6.01 -3.79 -15.69
C ALA A 183 -5.64 -2.33 -15.93
N ALA A 184 -5.73 -1.86 -17.17
CA ALA A 184 -5.53 -0.45 -17.47
C ALA A 184 -6.72 0.36 -16.90
N SER A 185 -6.44 1.42 -16.16
CA SER A 185 -7.46 2.31 -15.59
C SER A 185 -6.93 3.73 -15.53
N ASP A 186 -7.77 4.70 -15.95
CA ASP A 186 -7.51 6.13 -15.77
C ASP A 186 -7.99 6.66 -14.41
N ARG A 187 -8.56 5.77 -13.55
CA ARG A 187 -9.04 6.10 -12.20
C ARG A 187 -7.88 6.24 -11.22
N PRO A 188 -8.07 6.97 -10.11
CA PRO A 188 -7.07 7.07 -9.05
C PRO A 188 -6.60 5.69 -8.57
N GLU A 189 -5.34 5.59 -8.18
CA GLU A 189 -4.79 4.37 -7.60
C GLU A 189 -5.49 4.04 -6.27
N LEU A 190 -5.90 2.79 -6.11
CA LEU A 190 -6.76 2.35 -5.00
C LEU A 190 -6.14 2.61 -3.61
N THR A 191 -4.82 2.51 -3.49
CA THR A 191 -4.12 2.67 -2.21
C THR A 191 -3.91 4.13 -1.79
N SER A 192 -4.02 5.09 -2.73
CA SER A 192 -3.82 6.52 -2.48
C SER A 192 -5.07 7.37 -2.69
N ALA A 193 -6.16 6.78 -3.20
CA ALA A 193 -7.39 7.50 -3.47
C ALA A 193 -8.05 8.04 -2.21
N GLY A 194 -8.49 9.30 -2.23
CA GLY A 194 -9.29 9.90 -1.16
C GLY A 194 -10.72 9.36 -1.08
N VAL A 195 -11.24 8.81 -2.18
CA VAL A 195 -12.56 8.18 -2.23
C VAL A 195 -12.45 6.81 -2.90
N VAL A 196 -13.06 5.79 -2.31
CA VAL A 196 -13.12 4.43 -2.85
C VAL A 196 -14.56 3.96 -2.91
N VAL A 197 -14.99 3.46 -4.05
CA VAL A 197 -16.27 2.75 -4.22
C VAL A 197 -15.98 1.28 -4.48
N SER A 198 -16.49 0.41 -3.64
CA SER A 198 -16.16 -1.02 -3.68
C SER A 198 -17.40 -1.89 -3.84
N GLY A 199 -17.34 -2.81 -4.80
CA GLY A 199 -18.39 -3.78 -5.08
C GLY A 199 -18.15 -5.12 -4.41
N GLY A 200 -19.22 -5.69 -3.84
CA GLY A 200 -19.20 -7.04 -3.28
C GLY A 200 -19.82 -8.08 -4.23
N ARG A 201 -19.86 -9.34 -3.76
CA ARG A 201 -20.54 -10.41 -4.47
C ARG A 201 -22.05 -10.13 -4.69
N GLY A 202 -22.64 -9.24 -3.87
CA GLY A 202 -24.03 -8.80 -4.02
C GLY A 202 -24.33 -8.09 -5.34
N VAL A 203 -23.31 -7.61 -6.07
CA VAL A 203 -23.44 -7.02 -7.41
C VAL A 203 -23.92 -8.04 -8.45
N GLY A 204 -23.53 -9.33 -8.33
CA GLY A 204 -24.14 -10.42 -9.05
C GLY A 204 -23.44 -10.86 -10.34
N SER A 205 -22.84 -9.96 -11.11
CA SER A 205 -22.13 -10.27 -12.36
C SER A 205 -21.04 -9.25 -12.69
N GLU A 206 -20.18 -9.59 -13.67
CA GLU A 206 -19.20 -8.66 -14.26
C GLU A 206 -19.90 -7.48 -14.96
N ASP A 207 -20.97 -7.76 -15.72
CA ASP A 207 -21.74 -6.72 -16.42
C ASP A 207 -22.37 -5.71 -15.44
N ASP A 208 -22.90 -6.21 -14.33
CA ASP A 208 -23.52 -5.36 -13.30
C ASP A 208 -22.46 -4.57 -12.51
N PHE A 209 -21.19 -5.00 -12.52
CA PHE A 209 -20.09 -4.27 -11.87
C PHE A 209 -19.87 -2.89 -12.50
N ALA A 210 -20.30 -2.68 -13.75
CA ALA A 210 -20.35 -1.38 -14.40
C ALA A 210 -21.15 -0.33 -13.60
N LEU A 211 -22.07 -0.73 -12.73
CA LEU A 211 -22.81 0.17 -11.84
C LEU A 211 -21.90 0.77 -10.78
N ILE A 212 -21.00 -0.05 -10.22
CA ILE A 212 -19.99 0.39 -9.24
C ILE A 212 -19.01 1.36 -9.88
N GLU A 213 -18.58 1.04 -11.11
CA GLU A 213 -17.68 1.88 -11.89
C GLU A 213 -18.29 3.24 -12.20
N LYS A 214 -19.56 3.30 -12.59
CA LYS A 214 -20.28 4.56 -12.85
C LYS A 214 -20.40 5.42 -11.59
N LEU A 215 -20.66 4.82 -10.42
CA LEU A 215 -20.68 5.56 -9.16
C LEU A 215 -19.28 6.09 -8.82
N ALA A 216 -18.25 5.28 -9.02
CA ALA A 216 -16.87 5.71 -8.81
C ALA A 216 -16.48 6.87 -9.73
N ASP A 217 -16.80 6.79 -11.02
CA ASP A 217 -16.54 7.87 -11.99
C ASP A 217 -17.24 9.17 -11.60
N LYS A 218 -18.48 9.08 -11.12
CA LYS A 218 -19.24 10.25 -10.66
C LYS A 218 -18.60 10.94 -9.45
N LEU A 219 -17.96 10.17 -8.58
CA LEU A 219 -17.28 10.65 -7.37
C LEU A 219 -15.79 10.96 -7.58
N GLY A 220 -15.23 10.71 -8.77
CA GLY A 220 -13.79 10.77 -9.00
C GLY A 220 -13.02 9.77 -8.14
N ALA A 221 -13.62 8.62 -7.85
CA ALA A 221 -13.15 7.62 -6.90
C ALA A 221 -12.37 6.49 -7.57
N ALA A 222 -11.54 5.82 -6.78
CA ALA A 222 -11.01 4.51 -7.15
C ALA A 222 -12.07 3.42 -7.02
N VAL A 223 -11.96 2.37 -7.83
CA VAL A 223 -12.83 1.19 -7.76
C VAL A 223 -12.15 0.09 -6.99
N GLY A 224 -12.85 -0.44 -5.98
CA GLY A 224 -12.45 -1.62 -5.22
C GLY A 224 -13.40 -2.78 -5.41
N ALA A 225 -12.97 -3.96 -4.99
CA ALA A 225 -13.80 -5.16 -5.01
C ALA A 225 -13.55 -6.03 -3.78
N SER A 226 -14.57 -6.76 -3.34
CA SER A 226 -14.35 -7.81 -2.36
C SER A 226 -13.67 -9.03 -2.99
N ARG A 227 -12.93 -9.80 -2.19
CA ARG A 227 -12.36 -11.07 -2.66
C ARG A 227 -13.41 -11.97 -3.33
N ALA A 228 -14.60 -12.05 -2.75
CA ALA A 228 -15.67 -12.88 -3.31
C ALA A 228 -16.14 -12.40 -4.69
N ALA A 229 -16.13 -11.11 -4.98
CA ALA A 229 -16.42 -10.58 -6.31
C ALA A 229 -15.30 -10.92 -7.31
N VAL A 230 -14.03 -10.78 -6.89
CA VAL A 230 -12.86 -11.14 -7.70
C VAL A 230 -12.84 -12.64 -7.98
N ASP A 231 -12.98 -13.49 -6.97
CA ASP A 231 -13.03 -14.96 -7.14
C ASP A 231 -14.18 -15.42 -8.04
N SER A 232 -15.28 -14.63 -8.12
CA SER A 232 -16.42 -14.88 -9.02
C SER A 232 -16.21 -14.32 -10.44
N GLY A 233 -15.08 -13.63 -10.69
CA GLY A 233 -14.77 -13.04 -12.01
C GLY A 233 -15.49 -11.72 -12.30
N TYR A 234 -16.07 -11.04 -11.27
CA TYR A 234 -16.80 -9.78 -11.48
C TYR A 234 -15.88 -8.57 -11.57
N ALA A 235 -14.67 -8.68 -11.02
CA ALA A 235 -13.68 -7.61 -10.99
C ALA A 235 -12.26 -8.18 -11.09
N PRO A 236 -11.30 -7.42 -11.64
CA PRO A 236 -9.91 -7.84 -11.71
C PRO A 236 -9.25 -7.94 -10.32
N ASN A 237 -8.20 -8.76 -10.22
CA ASN A 237 -7.54 -9.05 -8.94
C ASN A 237 -6.90 -7.81 -8.29
N ASP A 238 -6.41 -6.87 -9.07
CA ASP A 238 -5.77 -5.63 -8.61
C ASP A 238 -6.76 -4.63 -7.98
N TRP A 239 -8.06 -4.86 -8.12
CA TRP A 239 -9.11 -4.10 -7.40
C TRP A 239 -9.46 -4.72 -6.04
N GLN A 240 -8.88 -5.87 -5.69
CA GLN A 240 -9.22 -6.53 -4.43
C GLN A 240 -8.80 -5.69 -3.22
N VAL A 241 -9.78 -5.38 -2.35
CA VAL A 241 -9.59 -4.78 -1.03
C VAL A 241 -9.74 -5.86 0.03
N GLY A 242 -8.80 -5.91 0.97
CA GLY A 242 -8.86 -6.86 2.08
C GLY A 242 -7.49 -7.32 2.56
N GLN A 243 -7.48 -8.27 3.48
CA GLN A 243 -6.28 -8.82 4.09
C GLN A 243 -5.28 -9.39 3.07
N THR A 244 -5.77 -10.00 1.99
CA THR A 244 -4.98 -10.61 0.92
C THR A 244 -4.96 -9.77 -0.36
N GLY A 245 -5.55 -8.59 -0.32
CA GLY A 245 -5.56 -7.59 -1.36
C GLY A 245 -4.87 -6.30 -0.91
N LYS A 246 -5.34 -5.17 -1.44
CA LYS A 246 -4.88 -3.86 -1.03
C LYS A 246 -5.53 -3.44 0.29
N VAL A 247 -4.76 -2.79 1.15
CA VAL A 247 -5.26 -2.11 2.36
C VAL A 247 -5.40 -0.63 2.03
N VAL A 248 -6.60 -0.10 2.26
CA VAL A 248 -6.96 1.28 1.93
C VAL A 248 -7.50 2.01 3.16
N ALA A 249 -7.29 3.32 3.24
CA ALA A 249 -7.86 4.20 4.26
C ALA A 249 -8.23 5.55 3.63
N PRO A 250 -9.22 5.57 2.72
CA PRO A 250 -9.69 6.79 2.10
C PRO A 250 -10.44 7.70 3.11
N ASP A 251 -10.68 8.94 2.71
CA ASP A 251 -11.59 9.81 3.44
C ASP A 251 -13.04 9.31 3.39
N LEU A 252 -13.41 8.64 2.27
CA LEU A 252 -14.73 8.03 2.08
C LEU A 252 -14.61 6.65 1.42
N TYR A 253 -15.15 5.64 2.07
CA TYR A 253 -15.29 4.28 1.54
C TYR A 253 -16.77 3.93 1.37
N VAL A 254 -17.19 3.66 0.13
CA VAL A 254 -18.57 3.24 -0.18
C VAL A 254 -18.59 1.76 -0.47
N ALA A 255 -19.17 0.98 0.44
CA ALA A 255 -19.30 -0.48 0.35
C ALA A 255 -20.67 -0.88 -0.23
N VAL A 256 -20.69 -1.40 -1.45
CA VAL A 256 -21.93 -1.77 -2.17
C VAL A 256 -22.04 -3.28 -2.32
N GLY A 257 -23.05 -3.88 -1.70
CA GLY A 257 -23.28 -5.32 -1.79
C GLY A 257 -22.18 -6.18 -1.14
N ILE A 258 -21.45 -5.60 -0.18
CA ILE A 258 -20.36 -6.24 0.59
C ILE A 258 -20.91 -6.76 1.91
N SER A 259 -20.63 -8.02 2.25
CA SER A 259 -21.10 -8.63 3.50
C SER A 259 -20.40 -8.12 4.75
N GLY A 260 -19.16 -7.66 4.66
CA GLY A 260 -18.34 -7.28 5.82
C GLY A 260 -17.62 -8.46 6.48
N ALA A 261 -17.20 -9.45 5.69
CA ALA A 261 -16.33 -10.50 6.21
C ALA A 261 -15.03 -9.88 6.78
N ILE A 262 -14.53 -10.48 7.87
CA ILE A 262 -13.36 -9.97 8.61
C ILE A 262 -12.14 -9.71 7.74
N GLN A 263 -11.95 -10.52 6.69
CA GLN A 263 -10.85 -10.36 5.75
C GLN A 263 -10.99 -9.11 4.88
N HIS A 264 -12.24 -8.70 4.55
CA HIS A 264 -12.50 -7.46 3.84
C HIS A 264 -12.32 -6.26 4.77
N LEU A 265 -12.89 -6.35 5.98
CA LEU A 265 -12.79 -5.29 7.00
C LEU A 265 -11.32 -4.97 7.32
N ALA A 266 -10.44 -5.97 7.38
CA ALA A 266 -9.01 -5.77 7.59
C ALA A 266 -8.34 -4.87 6.56
N GLY A 267 -8.95 -4.71 5.38
CA GLY A 267 -8.43 -3.87 4.29
C GLY A 267 -9.05 -2.49 4.20
N MET A 268 -10.13 -2.15 4.95
CA MET A 268 -10.81 -0.87 4.75
C MET A 268 -11.35 -0.21 6.03
N LYS A 269 -11.29 -0.87 7.17
CA LYS A 269 -11.87 -0.36 8.42
C LYS A 269 -11.21 0.92 8.96
N ASP A 270 -10.00 1.24 8.49
CA ASP A 270 -9.28 2.45 8.87
C ASP A 270 -9.69 3.69 8.02
N SER A 271 -10.69 3.53 7.12
CA SER A 271 -11.30 4.64 6.37
C SER A 271 -11.95 5.65 7.32
N LYS A 272 -11.90 6.96 6.99
CA LYS A 272 -12.44 8.01 7.89
C LYS A 272 -13.96 7.98 7.96
N VAL A 273 -14.62 7.72 6.81
CA VAL A 273 -16.07 7.56 6.72
C VAL A 273 -16.37 6.31 5.90
N ILE A 274 -17.24 5.45 6.41
CA ILE A 274 -17.68 4.24 5.75
C ILE A 274 -19.18 4.32 5.51
N VAL A 275 -19.59 4.24 4.25
CA VAL A 275 -20.98 4.13 3.81
C VAL A 275 -21.23 2.72 3.32
N ALA A 276 -22.27 2.06 3.80
CA ALA A 276 -22.63 0.71 3.38
C ALA A 276 -24.03 0.65 2.77
N ILE A 277 -24.15 -0.02 1.63
CA ILE A 277 -25.43 -0.34 0.95
C ILE A 277 -25.52 -1.85 0.86
N ASN A 278 -26.51 -2.44 1.55
CA ASN A 278 -26.75 -3.88 1.51
C ASN A 278 -28.23 -4.13 1.74
N LYS A 279 -28.80 -5.16 1.09
CA LYS A 279 -30.19 -5.58 1.31
C LYS A 279 -30.39 -6.39 2.59
N ASP A 280 -29.33 -6.99 3.13
CA ASP A 280 -29.32 -7.75 4.36
C ASP A 280 -28.99 -6.82 5.54
N GLU A 281 -29.99 -6.50 6.37
CA GLU A 281 -29.84 -5.63 7.52
C GLU A 281 -28.89 -6.19 8.60
N GLU A 282 -28.69 -7.50 8.63
CA GLU A 282 -27.80 -8.20 9.57
C GLU A 282 -26.36 -8.33 9.01
N ALA A 283 -26.09 -7.78 7.83
CA ALA A 283 -24.74 -7.88 7.25
C ALA A 283 -23.69 -7.22 8.15
N PRO A 284 -22.58 -7.93 8.48
CA PRO A 284 -21.54 -7.43 9.37
C PRO A 284 -20.93 -6.09 8.95
N ILE A 285 -21.04 -5.70 7.68
CA ILE A 285 -20.54 -4.40 7.20
C ILE A 285 -21.18 -3.23 7.94
N PHE A 286 -22.43 -3.34 8.35
CA PHE A 286 -23.13 -2.29 9.11
C PHE A 286 -22.56 -2.06 10.51
N GLN A 287 -21.82 -3.02 11.07
CA GLN A 287 -21.17 -2.85 12.39
C GLN A 287 -19.98 -1.85 12.34
N VAL A 288 -19.43 -1.62 11.15
CA VAL A 288 -18.29 -0.70 10.96
C VAL A 288 -18.66 0.50 10.11
N ALA A 289 -19.87 0.55 9.56
CA ALA A 289 -20.33 1.66 8.72
C ALA A 289 -20.78 2.84 9.59
N ASP A 290 -20.35 4.06 9.24
CA ASP A 290 -20.84 5.30 9.82
C ASP A 290 -22.27 5.61 9.32
N TYR A 291 -22.55 5.24 8.06
CA TYR A 291 -23.86 5.36 7.44
C TYR A 291 -24.24 4.06 6.74
N GLY A 292 -25.42 3.55 7.04
CA GLY A 292 -25.94 2.33 6.45
C GLY A 292 -27.27 2.57 5.72
N LEU A 293 -27.39 2.05 4.50
CA LEU A 293 -28.64 2.00 3.76
C LEU A 293 -29.03 0.55 3.52
N VAL A 294 -30.13 0.11 4.14
CA VAL A 294 -30.72 -1.22 3.91
C VAL A 294 -31.62 -1.10 2.68
N ALA A 295 -31.10 -1.45 1.51
CA ALA A 295 -31.81 -1.35 0.24
C ALA A 295 -31.22 -2.29 -0.81
N ASP A 296 -31.96 -2.51 -1.89
CA ASP A 296 -31.42 -3.14 -3.09
C ASP A 296 -30.44 -2.15 -3.78
N LEU A 297 -29.24 -2.62 -4.06
CA LEU A 297 -28.20 -1.79 -4.70
C LEU A 297 -28.59 -1.37 -6.11
N PHE A 298 -29.42 -2.16 -6.81
CA PHE A 298 -29.89 -1.86 -8.18
C PHE A 298 -30.92 -0.72 -8.21
N ASP A 299 -31.55 -0.41 -7.09
CA ASP A 299 -32.42 0.75 -6.93
C ASP A 299 -31.63 1.94 -6.34
N ALA A 300 -30.88 1.69 -5.27
CA ALA A 300 -30.22 2.74 -4.49
C ALA A 300 -29.06 3.43 -5.24
N VAL A 301 -28.20 2.65 -5.92
CA VAL A 301 -27.01 3.20 -6.57
C VAL A 301 -27.37 4.08 -7.80
N PRO A 302 -28.30 3.68 -8.71
CA PRO A 302 -28.75 4.58 -9.76
C PRO A 302 -29.32 5.89 -9.24
N GLU A 303 -30.19 5.84 -8.21
CA GLU A 303 -30.74 7.05 -7.58
C GLU A 303 -29.66 7.93 -6.98
N MET A 304 -28.63 7.33 -6.36
CA MET A 304 -27.49 8.05 -5.83
C MET A 304 -26.69 8.76 -6.94
N ILE A 305 -26.42 8.07 -8.06
CA ILE A 305 -25.73 8.65 -9.23
C ILE A 305 -26.49 9.85 -9.81
N GLU A 306 -27.83 9.79 -9.84
CA GLU A 306 -28.66 10.88 -10.34
C GLU A 306 -28.64 12.12 -9.44
N LYS A 307 -28.49 11.92 -8.13
CA LYS A 307 -28.52 13.00 -7.13
C LYS A 307 -27.17 13.66 -6.88
N LEU A 308 -26.07 12.99 -7.25
CA LEU A 308 -24.70 13.50 -7.20
C LEU A 308 -24.38 14.34 -8.45
#